data_561bb871f7337a3b140adf84ae5f452c
#
_entry.id   561bb871f7337a3b140adf84ae5f452c
#
_cell.length_a   1.000
_cell.length_b   1.000
_cell.length_c   1.000
_cell.angle_alpha   90.00
_cell.angle_beta   90.00
_cell.angle_gamma   90.00
#
_symmetry.space_group_name_H-M   'P 1'
#
loop_
_entity.id
_entity.type
_entity.pdbx_description
1 polymer ?
#
loop_
_entity_poly.entity_id
_entity_poly.type
_entity_poly.pdbx_seq_one_letter_code
_entity_poly.pdbx_strand_id
1 'polypeptide(L)'
;VLSCFRRCKYKLLTTGTSTRNNISEFAPQLELLYNNSINMISWCRTLYSYDKRSADMEHKENPYYAMPIPAYTKGYRLFANSHLPEKITVFGVGQRNQDIYNADELDRLLGKTVITRTFEEVTGKDIRRIHQMPIPFLPEEREIYNIVLKEFYRIQREYYNSTGNSRKDALMRLIQQITLLLRISAAPDCMK
;
A
#
# COMPACT_ATOMS: atom_id res chain seq x y z
N VAL A 1 21.27 3.19 -2.39
CA VAL A 1 20.75 4.56 -2.26
C VAL A 1 21.10 5.13 -0.90
N LEU A 2 20.65 4.55 0.23
CA LEU A 2 20.92 5.08 1.58
C LEU A 2 22.42 5.29 1.87
N SER A 3 23.29 4.35 1.51
CA SER A 3 24.73 4.46 1.72
C SER A 3 25.36 5.61 0.94
N CYS A 4 24.91 5.84 -0.30
CA CYS A 4 25.42 6.93 -1.15
C CYS A 4 25.12 8.31 -0.59
N PHE A 5 23.91 8.51 -0.05
CA PHE A 5 23.44 9.80 0.43
C PHE A 5 23.67 10.04 1.93
N ARG A 6 24.21 9.07 2.64
CA ARG A 6 24.39 9.14 4.10
C ARG A 6 25.22 10.34 4.56
N ARG A 7 26.20 10.76 3.74
CA ARG A 7 27.09 11.90 4.07
C ARG A 7 26.57 13.25 3.58
N CYS A 8 25.45 13.27 2.84
CA CYS A 8 24.89 14.53 2.37
C CYS A 8 24.29 15.30 3.54
N LYS A 9 24.74 16.54 3.72
CA LYS A 9 24.26 17.44 4.78
C LYS A 9 22.81 17.90 4.53
N TYR A 10 22.50 18.19 3.28
CA TYR A 10 21.19 18.65 2.85
C TYR A 10 20.59 17.66 1.85
N LYS A 11 19.32 17.33 2.02
CA LYS A 11 18.59 16.44 1.15
C LYS A 11 17.20 16.99 0.89
N LEU A 12 16.82 16.99 -0.36
CA LEU A 12 15.48 17.34 -0.81
C LEU A 12 14.95 16.19 -1.67
N LEU A 13 13.83 15.63 -1.27
CA LEU A 13 13.14 14.62 -2.04
C LEU A 13 11.89 15.25 -2.66
N THR A 14 11.79 15.21 -3.98
CA THR A 14 10.64 15.74 -4.72
C THR A 14 9.88 14.58 -5.37
N THR A 15 8.56 14.55 -5.18
CA THR A 15 7.71 13.54 -5.76
C THR A 15 6.30 14.08 -5.95
N GLY A 16 5.61 13.64 -7.01
CA GLY A 16 4.19 13.91 -7.18
C GLY A 16 3.29 12.98 -6.36
N THR A 17 3.84 11.89 -5.84
CA THR A 17 3.12 10.90 -5.01
C THR A 17 4.05 10.40 -3.93
N SER A 18 3.89 10.88 -2.71
CA SER A 18 4.72 10.48 -1.57
C SER A 18 4.49 9.03 -1.13
N THR A 19 3.24 8.57 -1.21
CA THR A 19 2.84 7.19 -0.94
C THR A 19 1.91 6.70 -2.04
N ARG A 20 2.18 5.50 -2.56
CA ARG A 20 1.36 4.90 -3.61
C ARG A 20 0.32 3.93 -3.06
N ASN A 21 0.74 3.05 -2.16
CA ASN A 21 -0.11 1.99 -1.64
C ASN A 21 -0.46 2.16 -0.16
N ASN A 22 0.51 2.52 0.65
CA ASN A 22 0.31 2.71 2.08
C ASN A 22 1.40 3.59 2.71
N ILE A 23 1.14 4.02 3.94
CA ILE A 23 2.00 4.93 4.70
C ILE A 23 3.40 4.36 5.00
N SER A 24 3.59 3.04 4.98
CA SER A 24 4.91 2.45 5.24
C SER A 24 5.95 2.78 4.17
N GLU A 25 5.51 3.27 3.01
CA GLU A 25 6.41 3.76 1.96
C GLU A 25 7.14 5.04 2.36
N PHE A 26 6.68 5.74 3.40
CA PHE A 26 7.43 6.84 4.00
C PHE A 26 8.68 6.37 4.76
N ALA A 27 8.70 5.18 5.32
CA ALA A 27 9.81 4.72 6.15
C ALA A 27 11.19 4.85 5.46
N PRO A 28 11.41 4.36 4.22
CA PRO A 28 12.68 4.55 3.52
C PRO A 28 12.98 6.01 3.16
N GLN A 29 11.96 6.82 2.93
CA GLN A 29 12.13 8.24 2.64
C GLN A 29 12.59 9.01 3.88
N LEU A 30 11.96 8.77 5.02
CA LEU A 30 12.34 9.33 6.31
C LEU A 30 13.75 8.88 6.72
N GLU A 31 14.08 7.61 6.53
CA GLU A 31 15.40 7.06 6.77
C GLU A 31 16.47 7.77 5.94
N LEU A 32 16.19 8.02 4.66
CA LEU A 32 17.08 8.74 3.76
C LEU A 32 17.28 10.20 4.20
N LEU A 33 16.21 10.87 4.62
CA LEU A 33 16.27 12.27 5.06
C LEU A 33 17.04 12.43 6.36
N TYR A 34 16.82 11.56 7.32
CA TYR A 34 17.37 11.69 8.67
C TYR A 34 18.68 10.95 8.91
N ASN A 35 19.16 10.13 7.94
CA ASN A 35 20.41 9.37 8.07
C ASN A 35 20.52 8.50 9.33
N ASN A 36 19.45 7.91 9.81
CA ASN A 36 19.37 7.29 11.13
C ASN A 36 19.63 8.25 12.32
N SER A 37 19.64 9.56 12.10
CA SER A 37 19.83 10.51 13.19
C SER A 37 18.59 10.66 14.06
N ILE A 38 17.43 10.45 13.48
CA ILE A 38 16.16 10.30 14.18
C ILE A 38 15.69 8.87 14.01
N ASN A 39 15.50 8.19 15.12
CA ASN A 39 14.90 6.88 15.12
C ASN A 39 13.38 7.04 14.95
N MET A 40 12.85 6.65 13.80
CA MET A 40 11.42 6.74 13.49
C MET A 40 10.53 6.00 14.49
N ILE A 41 11.09 4.99 15.17
CA ILE A 41 10.40 4.19 16.16
C ILE A 41 10.38 4.86 17.52
N SER A 42 11.41 5.61 17.84
CA SER A 42 11.47 6.35 19.09
C SER A 42 10.41 7.43 19.18
N TRP A 43 9.79 7.74 18.04
CA TRP A 43 8.68 8.68 17.96
C TRP A 43 7.39 8.15 18.55
N CYS A 44 7.19 6.83 18.55
CA CYS A 44 5.98 6.19 19.03
C CYS A 44 6.27 5.37 20.29
N ARG A 45 5.52 5.62 21.35
CA ARG A 45 5.61 4.82 22.60
C ARG A 45 5.03 3.44 22.45
N THR A 46 4.00 3.30 21.64
CA THR A 46 3.21 2.08 21.52
C THR A 46 3.45 1.39 20.19
N LEU A 47 3.68 0.09 20.25
CA LEU A 47 3.71 -0.81 19.10
C LEU A 47 2.47 -1.69 19.10
N TYR A 48 1.99 -2.03 17.92
CA TYR A 48 0.83 -2.88 17.71
C TYR A 48 1.25 -4.17 17.03
N SER A 49 0.65 -5.27 17.45
CA SER A 49 0.83 -6.57 16.82
C SER A 49 -0.48 -7.36 16.85
N TYR A 50 -0.75 -8.10 15.79
CA TYR A 50 -1.94 -8.95 15.76
C TYR A 50 -1.67 -10.24 16.52
N ASP A 51 -2.47 -10.51 17.54
CA ASP A 51 -2.45 -11.81 18.22
C ASP A 51 -3.41 -12.79 17.52
N LYS A 52 -2.85 -13.94 17.13
CA LYS A 52 -3.61 -15.00 16.46
C LYS A 52 -4.61 -15.71 17.38
N ARG A 53 -4.37 -15.69 18.70
CA ARG A 53 -5.19 -16.42 19.67
C ARG A 53 -6.46 -15.66 20.00
N SER A 54 -6.32 -14.38 20.29
CA SER A 54 -7.44 -13.49 20.59
C SER A 54 -8.13 -12.96 19.34
N ALA A 55 -7.49 -13.10 18.16
CA ALA A 55 -7.90 -12.48 16.90
C ALA A 55 -8.03 -10.95 16.97
N ASP A 56 -7.29 -10.33 17.86
CA ASP A 56 -7.33 -8.91 18.17
C ASP A 56 -5.95 -8.25 18.06
N MET A 57 -5.92 -6.91 18.10
CA MET A 57 -4.70 -6.14 18.12
C MET A 57 -4.21 -5.94 19.55
N GLU A 58 -3.09 -6.55 19.85
CA GLU A 58 -2.35 -6.26 21.10
C GLU A 58 -1.46 -5.04 20.93
N HIS A 59 -1.34 -4.27 21.95
CA HIS A 59 -0.39 -3.17 22.08
C HIS A 59 0.64 -3.45 23.16
N LYS A 60 1.85 -3.00 22.93
CA LYS A 60 2.93 -3.10 23.89
C LYS A 60 3.81 -1.86 23.85
N GLU A 61 4.49 -1.60 24.95
CA GLU A 61 5.44 -0.51 25.02
C GLU A 61 6.62 -0.76 24.05
N ASN A 62 7.02 0.30 23.34
CA ASN A 62 8.14 0.24 22.42
C ASN A 62 9.47 0.27 23.20
N PRO A 63 10.25 -0.83 23.23
CA PRO A 63 11.51 -0.87 23.96
C PRO A 63 12.59 0.04 23.37
N TYR A 64 12.37 0.55 22.16
CA TYR A 64 13.30 1.46 21.47
C TYR A 64 12.84 2.92 21.50
N TYR A 65 11.81 3.24 22.28
CA TYR A 65 11.35 4.62 22.39
C TYR A 65 12.49 5.53 22.87
N ALA A 66 12.71 6.63 22.13
CA ALA A 66 13.83 7.57 22.35
C ALA A 66 15.24 6.96 22.26
N MET A 67 15.39 5.75 21.75
CA MET A 67 16.68 5.07 21.57
C MET A 67 17.03 4.92 20.08
N PRO A 68 18.31 4.97 19.69
CA PRO A 68 18.70 4.75 18.32
C PRO A 68 18.45 3.31 17.88
N ILE A 69 17.96 3.12 16.65
CA ILE A 69 17.80 1.79 16.06
C ILE A 69 19.06 1.42 15.27
N PRO A 70 19.67 0.26 15.60
CA PRO A 70 20.96 -0.11 15.00
C PRO A 70 20.88 -0.54 13.53
N ALA A 71 19.71 -0.98 13.05
CA ALA A 71 19.55 -1.52 11.70
C ALA A 71 18.30 -1.01 11.00
N TYR A 72 18.43 -0.61 9.74
CA TYR A 72 17.33 -0.13 8.89
C TYR A 72 16.16 -1.11 8.78
N THR A 73 16.43 -2.38 8.51
CA THR A 73 15.39 -3.40 8.38
C THR A 73 14.55 -3.55 9.65
N LYS A 74 15.19 -3.40 10.81
CA LYS A 74 14.52 -3.39 12.10
C LYS A 74 13.68 -2.13 12.26
N GLY A 75 14.22 -0.97 11.86
CA GLY A 75 13.52 0.30 11.87
C GLY A 75 12.25 0.27 11.03
N TYR A 76 12.33 -0.23 9.80
CA TYR A 76 11.18 -0.39 8.92
C TYR A 76 10.07 -1.26 9.55
N ARG A 77 10.43 -2.41 10.10
CA ARG A 77 9.47 -3.31 10.75
C ARG A 77 8.78 -2.65 11.94
N LEU A 78 9.54 -1.96 12.74
CA LEU A 78 9.01 -1.27 13.88
C LEU A 78 8.12 -0.10 13.45
N PHE A 79 8.50 0.68 12.43
CA PHE A 79 7.65 1.70 11.84
C PHE A 79 6.31 1.10 11.36
N ALA A 80 6.35 -0.02 10.67
CA ALA A 80 5.14 -0.72 10.26
C ALA A 80 4.28 -1.16 11.47
N ASN A 81 4.88 -1.69 12.51
CA ASN A 81 4.17 -2.06 13.74
C ASN A 81 3.65 -0.86 14.54
N SER A 82 4.26 0.32 14.37
CA SER A 82 3.77 1.55 15.00
C SER A 82 2.52 2.09 14.33
N HIS A 83 2.46 2.04 12.99
CA HIS A 83 1.46 2.76 12.23
C HIS A 83 0.53 1.87 11.39
N LEU A 84 1.02 0.73 10.90
CA LEU A 84 0.29 -0.20 10.04
C LEU A 84 0.63 -1.65 10.39
N PRO A 85 0.23 -2.13 11.57
CA PRO A 85 0.48 -3.51 11.95
C PRO A 85 -0.19 -4.48 10.98
N GLU A 86 0.51 -5.56 10.65
CA GLU A 86 0.00 -6.58 9.75
C GLU A 86 -1.11 -7.38 10.44
N LYS A 87 -2.24 -7.51 9.77
CA LYS A 87 -3.34 -8.39 10.20
C LYS A 87 -3.22 -9.74 9.50
N ILE A 88 -3.26 -10.80 10.27
CA ILE A 88 -3.26 -12.15 9.72
C ILE A 88 -4.69 -12.52 9.35
N THR A 89 -4.94 -12.68 8.06
CA THR A 89 -6.24 -13.10 7.53
C THR A 89 -6.24 -14.60 7.23
N VAL A 90 -7.41 -15.16 6.93
CA VAL A 90 -7.58 -16.56 6.50
C VAL A 90 -6.72 -16.89 5.26
N PHE A 91 -6.36 -15.88 4.48
CA PHE A 91 -5.52 -16.00 3.28
C PHE A 91 -4.03 -15.82 3.55
N GLY A 92 -3.61 -15.74 4.81
CA GLY A 92 -2.22 -15.52 5.22
C GLY A 92 -1.96 -14.09 5.65
N VAL A 93 -0.68 -13.72 5.76
CA VAL A 93 -0.24 -12.36 6.07
C VAL A 93 -0.50 -11.49 4.86
N GLY A 94 -1.52 -10.67 4.86
CA GLY A 94 -1.82 -10.01 3.62
C GLY A 94 -2.43 -8.63 3.67
N GLN A 95 -3.33 -8.36 4.53
CA GLN A 95 -3.91 -7.01 4.57
C GLN A 95 -3.48 -6.29 5.83
N ARG A 96 -2.66 -5.27 5.63
CA ARG A 96 -2.50 -4.24 6.63
C ARG A 96 -3.84 -3.58 6.85
N ASN A 97 -4.16 -3.32 8.09
CA ASN A 97 -5.34 -2.55 8.43
C ASN A 97 -5.29 -1.22 7.68
N GLN A 98 -6.40 -0.72 7.20
CA GLN A 98 -6.45 0.61 6.58
C GLN A 98 -6.35 1.73 7.64
N ASP A 99 -6.59 1.39 8.91
CA ASP A 99 -6.49 2.34 10.00
C ASP A 99 -5.02 2.63 10.34
N ILE A 100 -4.70 3.89 10.44
CA ILE A 100 -3.36 4.35 10.84
C ILE A 100 -3.34 4.48 12.35
N TYR A 101 -2.45 3.70 12.98
CA TYR A 101 -2.21 3.79 14.43
C TYR A 101 -1.19 4.88 14.75
N ASN A 102 -1.25 5.46 15.94
CA ASN A 102 -0.41 6.58 16.37
C ASN A 102 -0.38 7.73 15.33
N ALA A 103 -1.55 8.11 14.84
CA ALA A 103 -1.68 9.12 13.80
C ALA A 103 -1.10 10.48 14.22
N ASP A 104 -1.33 10.90 15.46
CA ASP A 104 -0.85 12.18 16.00
C ASP A 104 0.68 12.28 16.02
N GLU A 105 1.36 11.17 16.36
CA GLU A 105 2.82 11.12 16.34
C GLU A 105 3.34 11.16 14.90
N LEU A 106 2.67 10.47 13.99
CA LEU A 106 3.03 10.48 12.58
C LEU A 106 2.85 11.86 11.97
N ASP A 107 1.74 12.52 12.24
CA ASP A 107 1.44 13.88 11.76
C ASP A 107 2.45 14.89 12.26
N ARG A 108 2.87 14.79 13.53
CA ARG A 108 3.96 15.62 14.06
C ARG A 108 5.28 15.40 13.35
N LEU A 109 5.61 14.17 13.00
CA LEU A 109 6.83 13.85 12.25
C LEU A 109 6.75 14.36 10.81
N LEU A 110 5.64 14.08 10.13
CA LEU A 110 5.43 14.50 8.74
C LEU A 110 5.33 16.01 8.61
N GLY A 111 4.63 16.68 9.52
CA GLY A 111 4.47 18.13 9.52
C GLY A 111 5.80 18.90 9.65
N LYS A 112 6.83 18.27 10.24
CA LYS A 112 8.18 18.85 10.30
C LYS A 112 9.05 18.54 9.08
N THR A 113 8.68 17.54 8.30
CA THR A 113 9.56 16.95 7.28
C THR A 113 9.01 17.12 5.87
N VAL A 114 7.70 17.09 5.72
CA VAL A 114 7.02 17.02 4.42
C VAL A 114 6.25 18.31 4.17
N ILE A 115 6.51 18.92 3.03
CA ILE A 115 5.72 20.05 2.52
C ILE A 115 4.90 19.53 1.35
N THR A 116 3.58 19.53 1.50
CA THR A 116 2.64 19.16 0.43
C THR A 116 2.00 20.43 -0.12
N ARG A 117 1.97 20.52 -1.45
CA ARG A 117 1.24 21.55 -2.17
C ARG A 117 0.46 20.91 -3.30
N THR A 118 -0.80 21.25 -3.41
CA THR A 118 -1.60 20.85 -4.57
C THR A 118 -1.32 21.81 -5.73
N PHE A 119 -1.61 21.35 -6.94
CA PHE A 119 -1.44 22.21 -8.11
C PHE A 119 -2.34 23.45 -8.04
N GLU A 120 -3.55 23.29 -7.52
CA GLU A 120 -4.51 24.38 -7.31
C GLU A 120 -3.99 25.43 -6.31
N GLU A 121 -3.39 25.00 -5.18
CA GLU A 121 -2.75 25.92 -4.22
C GLU A 121 -1.63 26.74 -4.83
N VAL A 122 -0.86 26.16 -5.76
CA VAL A 122 0.28 26.84 -6.39
C VAL A 122 -0.16 27.78 -7.51
N THR A 123 -1.14 27.37 -8.31
CA THR A 123 -1.56 28.11 -9.52
C THR A 123 -2.84 28.90 -9.35
N GLY A 124 -3.56 28.69 -8.26
CA GLY A 124 -4.89 29.31 -8.01
C GLY A 124 -6.00 28.82 -8.93
N LYS A 125 -5.73 27.79 -9.73
CA LYS A 125 -6.70 27.23 -10.70
C LYS A 125 -6.58 25.73 -10.74
N ASP A 126 -7.72 25.04 -10.76
CA ASP A 126 -7.77 23.66 -11.20
C ASP A 126 -7.68 23.62 -12.74
N ILE A 127 -6.53 23.22 -13.25
CA ILE A 127 -6.31 23.06 -14.69
C ILE A 127 -6.61 21.66 -15.19
N ARG A 128 -6.98 20.75 -14.30
CA ARG A 128 -7.28 19.37 -14.67
C ARG A 128 -8.65 19.30 -15.35
N ARG A 129 -8.65 19.06 -16.62
CA ARG A 129 -9.86 18.74 -17.38
C ARG A 129 -9.87 17.24 -17.66
N ILE A 130 -10.82 16.53 -17.10
CA ILE A 130 -11.02 15.11 -17.35
C ILE A 130 -12.02 14.98 -18.49
N HIS A 131 -11.58 14.51 -19.64
CA HIS A 131 -12.44 14.15 -20.76
C HIS A 131 -12.63 12.64 -20.74
N GLN A 132 -13.85 12.20 -20.52
CA GLN A 132 -14.21 10.79 -20.65
C GLN A 132 -14.61 10.54 -22.11
N MET A 133 -13.83 9.71 -22.78
CA MET A 133 -14.13 9.25 -24.14
C MET A 133 -14.50 7.76 -24.08
N PRO A 134 -15.79 7.41 -24.15
CA PRO A 134 -16.19 6.02 -24.22
C PRO A 134 -15.80 5.44 -25.59
N ILE A 135 -14.99 4.39 -25.56
CA ILE A 135 -14.61 3.63 -26.75
C ILE A 135 -15.38 2.31 -26.70
N PRO A 136 -16.33 2.06 -27.63
CA PRO A 136 -17.03 0.78 -27.67
C PRO A 136 -16.10 -0.32 -28.16
N PHE A 137 -16.28 -1.51 -27.63
CA PHE A 137 -15.62 -2.70 -28.17
C PHE A 137 -16.09 -2.99 -29.59
N LEU A 138 -15.18 -3.46 -30.42
CA LEU A 138 -15.55 -4.11 -31.68
C LEU A 138 -16.38 -5.38 -31.37
N PRO A 139 -17.24 -5.85 -32.32
CA PRO A 139 -18.08 -7.02 -32.09
C PRO A 139 -17.28 -8.26 -31.64
N GLU A 140 -16.14 -8.51 -32.25
CA GLU A 140 -15.23 -9.63 -31.93
C GLU A 140 -14.60 -9.50 -30.55
N GLU A 141 -14.16 -8.29 -30.20
CA GLU A 141 -13.59 -7.99 -28.88
C GLU A 141 -14.64 -8.18 -27.78
N ARG A 142 -15.85 -7.74 -28.03
CA ARG A 142 -16.99 -7.91 -27.13
C ARG A 142 -17.33 -9.37 -26.92
N GLU A 143 -17.24 -10.19 -27.95
CA GLU A 143 -17.48 -11.62 -27.84
C GLU A 143 -16.44 -12.27 -26.92
N ILE A 144 -15.15 -12.01 -27.15
CA ILE A 144 -14.06 -12.51 -26.30
C ILE A 144 -14.24 -12.04 -24.87
N TYR A 145 -14.52 -10.74 -24.66
CA TYR A 145 -14.76 -10.19 -23.34
C TYR A 145 -15.92 -10.90 -22.61
N ASN A 146 -17.03 -11.16 -23.31
CA ASN A 146 -18.19 -11.83 -22.75
C ASN A 146 -17.92 -13.29 -22.38
N ILE A 147 -17.07 -14.01 -23.11
CA ILE A 147 -16.65 -15.36 -22.79
C ILE A 147 -15.90 -15.36 -21.44
N VAL A 148 -14.92 -14.48 -21.32
CA VAL A 148 -14.11 -14.35 -20.09
C VAL A 148 -14.97 -13.88 -18.90
N LEU A 149 -15.91 -12.98 -19.15
CA LEU A 149 -16.82 -12.47 -18.13
C LEU A 149 -17.77 -13.58 -17.60
N LYS A 150 -18.28 -14.46 -18.47
CA LYS A 150 -19.07 -15.62 -18.04
C LYS A 150 -18.27 -16.55 -17.15
N GLU A 151 -17.01 -16.81 -17.51
CA GLU A 151 -16.11 -17.64 -16.70
C GLU A 151 -15.81 -16.97 -15.35
N PHE A 152 -15.60 -15.67 -15.33
CA PHE A 152 -15.45 -14.90 -14.09
C PHE A 152 -16.64 -15.10 -13.14
N TYR A 153 -17.88 -14.97 -13.63
CA TYR A 153 -19.07 -15.17 -12.81
C TYR A 153 -19.22 -16.61 -12.35
N ARG A 154 -18.78 -17.59 -13.14
CA ARG A 154 -18.78 -19.01 -12.73
C ARG A 154 -17.84 -19.23 -11.54
N ILE A 155 -16.59 -18.73 -11.64
CA ILE A 155 -15.59 -18.86 -10.57
C ILE A 155 -15.99 -18.04 -9.34
N GLN A 156 -16.64 -16.89 -9.53
CA GLN A 156 -17.16 -16.08 -8.43
C GLN A 156 -18.20 -16.86 -7.59
N ARG A 157 -19.12 -17.59 -8.20
CA ARG A 157 -20.07 -18.45 -7.50
C ARG A 157 -19.35 -19.57 -6.74
N GLU A 158 -18.33 -20.17 -7.38
CA GLU A 158 -17.50 -21.18 -6.75
C GLU A 158 -16.78 -20.63 -5.50
N TYR A 159 -16.23 -19.43 -5.58
CA TYR A 159 -15.61 -18.75 -4.45
C TYR A 159 -16.57 -18.53 -3.28
N TYR A 160 -17.79 -18.11 -3.53
CA TYR A 160 -18.77 -17.90 -2.47
C TYR A 160 -19.25 -19.21 -1.82
N ASN A 161 -19.29 -20.31 -2.60
CA ASN A 161 -19.74 -21.61 -2.13
C ASN A 161 -18.62 -22.47 -1.52
N SER A 162 -17.36 -22.05 -1.62
CA SER A 162 -16.20 -22.81 -1.15
C SER A 162 -15.68 -22.30 0.19
N THR A 163 -14.96 -23.19 0.90
CA THR A 163 -14.29 -22.89 2.17
C THR A 163 -12.83 -23.37 2.16
N GLY A 164 -12.03 -22.87 3.08
CA GLY A 164 -10.65 -23.33 3.26
C GLY A 164 -9.76 -23.14 2.02
N ASN A 165 -9.04 -24.18 1.63
CA ASN A 165 -8.09 -24.13 0.51
C ASN A 165 -8.79 -23.96 -0.85
N SER A 166 -9.93 -24.58 -1.07
CA SER A 166 -10.71 -24.42 -2.30
C SER A 166 -11.13 -22.98 -2.53
N ARG A 167 -11.42 -22.24 -1.47
CA ARG A 167 -11.72 -20.80 -1.56
C ARG A 167 -10.51 -19.97 -1.96
N LYS A 168 -9.30 -20.34 -1.49
CA LYS A 168 -8.05 -19.67 -1.91
C LYS A 168 -7.77 -19.89 -3.39
N ASP A 169 -7.95 -21.13 -3.87
CA ASP A 169 -7.74 -21.48 -5.28
C ASP A 169 -8.74 -20.74 -6.19
N ALA A 170 -10.01 -20.67 -5.78
CA ALA A 170 -11.02 -19.89 -6.48
C ALA A 170 -10.67 -18.39 -6.51
N LEU A 171 -10.17 -17.83 -5.41
CA LEU A 171 -9.71 -16.43 -5.37
C LEU A 171 -8.56 -16.17 -6.34
N MET A 172 -7.56 -17.05 -6.40
CA MET A 172 -6.45 -16.91 -7.33
C MET A 172 -6.92 -16.94 -8.79
N ARG A 173 -7.87 -17.83 -9.11
CA ARG A 173 -8.48 -17.88 -10.44
C ARG A 173 -9.31 -16.63 -10.75
N LEU A 174 -10.02 -16.06 -9.77
CA LEU A 174 -10.72 -14.77 -9.94
C LEU A 174 -9.77 -13.63 -10.28
N ILE A 175 -8.64 -13.53 -9.58
CA ILE A 175 -7.62 -12.51 -9.86
C ILE A 175 -7.07 -12.67 -11.28
N GLN A 176 -6.83 -13.91 -11.73
CA GLN A 176 -6.41 -14.18 -13.10
C GLN A 176 -7.47 -13.73 -14.13
N GLN A 177 -8.75 -13.99 -13.88
CA GLN A 177 -9.83 -13.54 -14.77
C GLN A 177 -9.96 -12.01 -14.82
N ILE A 178 -9.82 -11.32 -13.69
CA ILE A 178 -9.80 -9.84 -13.65
C ILE A 178 -8.64 -9.32 -14.49
N THR A 179 -7.46 -9.90 -14.33
CA THR A 179 -6.27 -9.50 -15.12
C THR A 179 -6.51 -9.72 -16.61
N LEU A 180 -7.18 -10.81 -16.98
CA LEU A 180 -7.50 -11.13 -18.35
C LEU A 180 -8.51 -10.10 -18.94
N LEU A 181 -9.58 -9.79 -18.20
CA LEU A 181 -10.55 -8.77 -18.58
C LEU A 181 -9.91 -7.40 -18.79
N LEU A 182 -9.00 -7.00 -17.90
CA LEU A 182 -8.25 -5.76 -18.04
C LEU A 182 -7.34 -5.76 -19.27
N ARG A 183 -6.70 -6.89 -19.60
CA ARG A 183 -5.86 -7.02 -20.81
C ARG A 183 -6.71 -6.91 -22.07
N ILE A 184 -7.85 -7.58 -22.15
CA ILE A 184 -8.76 -7.48 -23.30
C ILE A 184 -9.23 -6.04 -23.49
N SER A 185 -9.52 -5.33 -22.38
CA SER A 185 -9.94 -3.93 -22.45
C SER A 185 -8.84 -2.96 -22.90
N ALA A 186 -7.56 -3.29 -22.60
CA ALA A 186 -6.43 -2.40 -22.89
C ALA A 186 -5.74 -2.73 -24.23
N ALA A 187 -5.68 -4.01 -24.61
CA ALA A 187 -4.96 -4.49 -25.78
C ALA A 187 -5.56 -5.83 -26.27
N PRO A 188 -6.70 -5.82 -26.94
CA PRO A 188 -7.42 -7.03 -27.37
C PRO A 188 -6.59 -7.90 -28.33
N ASP A 189 -5.73 -7.30 -29.14
CA ASP A 189 -4.86 -8.03 -30.08
C ASP A 189 -3.81 -8.94 -29.42
N CYS A 190 -3.48 -8.70 -28.15
CA CYS A 190 -2.57 -9.57 -27.39
C CYS A 190 -3.19 -10.92 -26.99
N MET A 191 -4.46 -11.16 -27.34
CA MET A 191 -5.20 -12.39 -26.98
C MET A 191 -5.37 -13.35 -28.19
N LYS A 192 -4.79 -13.01 -29.33
CA LYS A 192 -4.80 -13.85 -30.55
C LYS A 192 -3.73 -14.93 -30.51
#